data_ce3ab7739fbc80ff98bffbd361a69fc3
#
_entry.id   ce3ab7739fbc80ff98bffbd361a69fc3
#
_cell.length_a   1.000
_cell.length_b   1.000
_cell.length_c   1.000
_cell.angle_alpha   90.00
_cell.angle_beta   90.00
_cell.angle_gamma   90.00
#
_symmetry.space_group_name_H-M   'P 1'
#
loop_
_entity.id
_entity.type
_entity.pdbx_description
1 polymer ?
#
loop_
_entity_poly.entity_id
_entity_poly.type
_entity_poly.pdbx_seq_one_letter_code
_entity_poly.pdbx_strand_id
1 'polypeptide(L)'
;MTKAVKPAAGEARHYIRIKEQILAEIAEGKLQPGDRVSSESELVAAFGVSRMTANRALRELMFEGVLKRSAGIGTFVSPKHLDVDLLQIRNIADEILERGHTHQAMVVKAGLMKADANVADALELTLGAEVMHSLIVHMENDRPIQVEERYVNPLVAPDYLSADFRSMTPHEYLTEVAPITAFEHIVQAVKPDPAIRKYLGLRNDHPCLRVFRRTWSGEAVVTCALLYYPGAQYRLEARSTKGPARPVAILGEKQ
;
A
#
# COMPACT_ATOMS: atom_id res chain seq x y z
N MET A 1 -28.29 -11.34 35.31
CA MET A 1 -27.41 -12.45 34.87
C MET A 1 -27.91 -12.96 33.51
N THR A 2 -27.40 -12.42 32.43
CA THR A 2 -27.81 -12.78 31.07
C THR A 2 -26.85 -13.86 30.55
N LYS A 3 -27.34 -15.10 30.36
CA LYS A 3 -26.58 -16.21 29.82
C LYS A 3 -26.17 -15.91 28.36
N ALA A 4 -24.89 -15.84 28.11
CA ALA A 4 -24.35 -15.87 26.75
C ALA A 4 -24.63 -17.25 26.13
N VAL A 5 -25.49 -17.28 25.11
CA VAL A 5 -25.78 -18.48 24.32
C VAL A 5 -24.57 -18.75 23.43
N LYS A 6 -23.87 -19.85 23.65
CA LYS A 6 -22.83 -20.36 22.73
C LYS A 6 -23.51 -20.71 21.39
N PRO A 7 -23.01 -20.19 20.24
CA PRO A 7 -23.56 -20.55 18.93
C PRO A 7 -23.30 -22.03 18.67
N ALA A 8 -24.30 -22.73 18.10
CA ALA A 8 -24.21 -24.14 17.74
C ALA A 8 -23.09 -24.35 16.69
N ALA A 9 -22.36 -25.44 16.79
CA ALA A 9 -21.19 -25.77 15.93
C ALA A 9 -21.49 -25.75 14.41
N GLY A 10 -22.77 -25.84 14.01
CA GLY A 10 -23.22 -25.72 12.63
C GLY A 10 -23.25 -24.29 12.11
N GLU A 11 -23.66 -23.33 12.93
CA GLU A 11 -23.72 -21.90 12.53
C GLU A 11 -22.33 -21.30 12.33
N ALA A 12 -21.33 -21.77 13.09
CA ALA A 12 -19.94 -21.35 12.94
C ALA A 12 -19.35 -21.76 11.59
N ARG A 13 -19.76 -22.85 10.98
CA ARG A 13 -19.32 -23.29 9.65
C ARG A 13 -19.99 -22.51 8.51
N HIS A 14 -21.23 -22.10 8.69
CA HIS A 14 -21.99 -21.45 7.62
C HIS A 14 -21.55 -20.01 7.35
N TYR A 15 -21.26 -19.19 8.37
CA TYR A 15 -20.77 -17.83 8.11
C TYR A 15 -19.36 -17.82 7.52
N ILE A 16 -18.51 -18.82 7.86
CA ILE A 16 -17.18 -18.98 7.25
C ILE A 16 -17.32 -19.28 5.77
N ARG A 17 -18.21 -20.19 5.38
CA ARG A 17 -18.46 -20.49 3.95
C ARG A 17 -18.91 -19.28 3.15
N ILE A 18 -19.77 -18.44 3.73
CA ILE A 18 -20.19 -17.18 3.07
C ILE A 18 -18.98 -16.26 2.88
N LYS A 19 -18.13 -16.12 3.90
CA LYS A 19 -16.90 -15.30 3.80
C LYS A 19 -15.97 -15.83 2.73
N GLU A 20 -15.68 -17.13 2.74
CA GLU A 20 -14.80 -17.79 1.76
C GLU A 20 -15.32 -17.61 0.33
N GLN A 21 -16.64 -17.72 0.11
CA GLN A 21 -17.25 -17.51 -1.18
C GLN A 21 -17.04 -16.07 -1.68
N ILE A 22 -17.32 -15.06 -0.86
CA ILE A 22 -17.14 -13.64 -1.23
C ILE A 22 -15.66 -13.34 -1.49
N LEU A 23 -14.75 -13.86 -0.66
CA LEU A 23 -13.31 -13.69 -0.85
C LEU A 23 -12.82 -14.36 -2.14
N ALA A 24 -13.33 -15.55 -2.47
CA ALA A 24 -13.03 -16.23 -3.72
C ALA A 24 -13.52 -15.43 -4.94
N GLU A 25 -14.73 -14.90 -4.90
CA GLU A 25 -15.28 -14.07 -5.97
C GLU A 25 -14.46 -12.78 -6.20
N ILE A 26 -13.93 -12.19 -5.13
CA ILE A 26 -13.02 -11.04 -5.22
C ILE A 26 -11.66 -11.47 -5.79
N ALA A 27 -11.11 -12.59 -5.32
CA ALA A 27 -9.82 -13.12 -5.79
C ALA A 27 -9.86 -13.53 -7.27
N GLU A 28 -10.98 -14.11 -7.72
CA GLU A 28 -11.22 -14.50 -9.12
C GLU A 28 -11.59 -13.30 -10.03
N GLY A 29 -11.71 -12.10 -9.47
CA GLY A 29 -12.08 -10.88 -10.21
C GLY A 29 -13.55 -10.79 -10.61
N LYS A 30 -14.40 -11.68 -10.11
CA LYS A 30 -15.87 -11.63 -10.32
C LYS A 30 -16.51 -10.45 -9.59
N LEU A 31 -15.94 -10.07 -8.46
CA LEU A 31 -16.28 -8.88 -7.70
C LEU A 31 -15.06 -7.96 -7.65
N GLN A 32 -15.21 -6.75 -8.16
CA GLN A 32 -14.16 -5.72 -8.19
C GLN A 32 -14.39 -4.66 -7.09
N PRO A 33 -13.36 -3.90 -6.70
CA PRO A 33 -13.52 -2.77 -5.80
C PRO A 33 -14.63 -1.82 -6.28
N GLY A 34 -15.62 -1.56 -5.41
CA GLY A 34 -16.81 -0.78 -5.74
C GLY A 34 -18.03 -1.58 -6.18
N ASP A 35 -17.89 -2.88 -6.46
CA ASP A 35 -19.03 -3.73 -6.81
C ASP A 35 -19.88 -4.05 -5.58
N ARG A 36 -21.19 -4.13 -5.80
CA ARG A 36 -22.14 -4.52 -4.77
C ARG A 36 -22.07 -6.01 -4.50
N VAL A 37 -21.91 -6.40 -3.25
CA VAL A 37 -22.02 -7.80 -2.83
C VAL A 37 -23.46 -8.17 -2.53
N SER A 38 -23.73 -9.47 -2.50
CA SER A 38 -25.04 -10.00 -2.15
C SER A 38 -25.52 -9.48 -0.79
N SER A 39 -26.78 -9.02 -0.74
CA SER A 39 -27.44 -8.57 0.49
C SER A 39 -27.65 -9.71 1.48
N GLU A 40 -27.94 -9.38 2.74
CA GLU A 40 -28.31 -10.38 3.75
C GLU A 40 -29.42 -11.33 3.26
N SER A 41 -30.45 -10.78 2.59
CA SER A 41 -31.57 -11.57 2.08
C SER A 41 -31.17 -12.50 0.94
N GLU A 42 -30.33 -12.04 0.03
CA GLU A 42 -29.79 -12.84 -1.07
C GLU A 42 -28.88 -13.97 -0.54
N LEU A 43 -28.06 -13.68 0.47
CA LEU A 43 -27.21 -14.69 1.11
C LEU A 43 -28.05 -15.74 1.89
N VAL A 44 -29.11 -15.31 2.57
CA VAL A 44 -30.06 -16.22 3.23
C VAL A 44 -30.67 -17.18 2.21
N ALA A 45 -31.11 -16.67 1.05
CA ALA A 45 -31.69 -17.49 -0.01
C ALA A 45 -30.66 -18.45 -0.64
N ALA A 46 -29.45 -17.96 -0.89
CA ALA A 46 -28.39 -18.73 -1.58
C ALA A 46 -27.78 -19.84 -0.69
N PHE A 47 -27.59 -19.56 0.59
CA PHE A 47 -26.89 -20.47 1.51
C PHE A 47 -27.81 -21.24 2.47
N GLY A 48 -29.11 -20.94 2.51
CA GLY A 48 -30.07 -21.57 3.42
C GLY A 48 -29.78 -21.30 4.90
N VAL A 49 -29.26 -20.11 5.24
CA VAL A 49 -28.80 -19.76 6.57
C VAL A 49 -29.76 -18.77 7.24
N SER A 50 -29.59 -18.55 8.56
CA SER A 50 -30.31 -17.49 9.26
C SER A 50 -29.83 -16.10 8.83
N ARG A 51 -30.70 -15.09 8.96
CA ARG A 51 -30.31 -13.69 8.71
C ARG A 51 -29.17 -13.23 9.61
N MET A 52 -29.12 -13.72 10.86
CA MET A 52 -28.03 -13.46 11.78
C MET A 52 -26.68 -14.00 11.29
N THR A 53 -26.67 -15.19 10.68
CA THR A 53 -25.48 -15.82 10.11
C THR A 53 -24.96 -15.04 8.91
N ALA A 54 -25.85 -14.64 7.98
CA ALA A 54 -25.51 -13.79 6.85
C ALA A 54 -24.98 -12.42 7.29
N ASN A 55 -25.67 -11.75 8.22
CA ASN A 55 -25.23 -10.48 8.78
C ASN A 55 -23.86 -10.58 9.47
N ARG A 56 -23.62 -11.65 10.23
CA ARG A 56 -22.33 -11.91 10.87
C ARG A 56 -21.21 -12.00 9.83
N ALA A 57 -21.40 -12.75 8.75
CA ALA A 57 -20.39 -12.89 7.69
C ALA A 57 -20.05 -11.53 7.06
N LEU A 58 -21.06 -10.74 6.70
CA LEU A 58 -20.86 -9.41 6.13
C LEU A 58 -20.18 -8.46 7.13
N ARG A 59 -20.60 -8.48 8.40
CA ARG A 59 -19.97 -7.65 9.45
C ARG A 59 -18.51 -8.02 9.69
N GLU A 60 -18.15 -9.30 9.66
CA GLU A 60 -16.76 -9.71 9.79
C GLU A 60 -15.93 -9.25 8.59
N LEU A 61 -16.42 -9.39 7.35
CA LEU A 61 -15.74 -8.87 6.16
C LEU A 61 -15.65 -7.34 6.15
N MET A 62 -16.64 -6.64 6.68
CA MET A 62 -16.56 -5.19 6.90
C MET A 62 -15.52 -4.83 7.97
N PHE A 63 -15.48 -5.59 9.05
CA PHE A 63 -14.48 -5.43 10.10
C PHE A 63 -13.05 -5.70 9.60
N GLU A 64 -12.89 -6.64 8.68
CA GLU A 64 -11.64 -6.96 7.99
C GLU A 64 -11.29 -5.96 6.88
N GLY A 65 -12.13 -4.92 6.65
CA GLY A 65 -11.92 -3.90 5.63
C GLY A 65 -12.13 -4.38 4.19
N VAL A 66 -12.56 -5.63 4.00
CA VAL A 66 -12.85 -6.23 2.68
C VAL A 66 -14.12 -5.63 2.06
N LEU A 67 -15.10 -5.32 2.89
CA LEU A 67 -16.36 -4.74 2.47
C LEU A 67 -16.62 -3.40 3.18
N LYS A 68 -17.38 -2.52 2.52
CA LYS A 68 -17.92 -1.28 3.10
C LYS A 68 -19.43 -1.24 2.93
N ARG A 69 -20.14 -0.72 3.94
CA ARG A 69 -21.58 -0.50 3.88
C ARG A 69 -21.89 0.93 3.47
N SER A 70 -22.81 1.08 2.53
CA SER A 70 -23.40 2.37 2.19
C SER A 70 -24.85 2.38 2.67
N ALA A 71 -25.17 3.26 3.60
CA ALA A 71 -26.50 3.31 4.24
C ALA A 71 -27.61 3.47 3.18
N GLY A 72 -28.63 2.61 3.23
CA GLY A 72 -29.74 2.62 2.28
C GLY A 72 -29.44 2.09 0.87
N ILE A 73 -28.16 1.86 0.52
CA ILE A 73 -27.74 1.47 -0.84
C ILE A 73 -27.28 0.01 -0.89
N GLY A 74 -26.51 -0.44 0.11
CA GLY A 74 -26.03 -1.82 0.14
C GLY A 74 -24.64 -1.98 0.74
N THR A 75 -24.09 -3.19 0.56
CA THR A 75 -22.71 -3.52 0.94
C THR A 75 -21.87 -3.69 -0.33
N PHE A 76 -20.69 -3.14 -0.34
CA PHE A 76 -19.82 -3.06 -1.52
C PHE A 76 -18.42 -3.58 -1.19
N VAL A 77 -17.70 -4.07 -2.18
CA VAL A 77 -16.28 -4.38 -2.03
C VAL A 77 -15.52 -3.08 -1.74
N SER A 78 -14.78 -3.06 -0.64
CA SER A 78 -13.94 -1.91 -0.30
C SER A 78 -12.86 -1.70 -1.35
N PRO A 79 -12.45 -0.46 -1.63
CA PRO A 79 -11.17 -0.26 -2.29
C PRO A 79 -10.09 -0.90 -1.41
N LYS A 80 -9.27 -1.75 -2.01
CA LYS A 80 -8.16 -2.40 -1.29
C LYS A 80 -7.16 -1.31 -0.92
N HIS A 81 -7.09 -0.97 0.37
CA HIS A 81 -6.02 -0.11 0.85
C HIS A 81 -4.73 -0.93 0.86
N LEU A 82 -3.70 -0.38 0.29
CA LEU A 82 -2.37 -0.96 0.33
C LEU A 82 -1.71 -0.43 1.61
N ASP A 83 -1.47 -1.33 2.55
CA ASP A 83 -0.84 -0.97 3.83
C ASP A 83 0.67 -0.83 3.62
N VAL A 84 1.23 0.32 3.98
CA VAL A 84 2.66 0.55 4.02
C VAL A 84 3.11 0.55 5.48
N ASP A 85 4.01 -0.35 5.84
CA ASP A 85 4.59 -0.35 7.17
C ASP A 85 5.57 0.82 7.32
N LEU A 86 5.29 1.72 8.27
CA LEU A 86 6.15 2.85 8.57
C LEU A 86 7.39 2.49 9.38
N LEU A 87 7.37 1.33 10.04
CA LEU A 87 8.46 0.85 10.90
C LEU A 87 9.43 -0.06 10.17
N GLN A 88 9.18 -0.35 8.90
CA GLN A 88 10.03 -1.18 8.06
C GLN A 88 10.14 -0.58 6.66
N ILE A 89 11.29 -0.78 6.06
CA ILE A 89 11.43 -0.55 4.62
C ILE A 89 11.18 -1.87 3.93
N ARG A 90 10.15 -1.93 3.10
CA ARG A 90 9.84 -3.08 2.27
C ARG A 90 10.06 -2.75 0.81
N ASN A 91 10.41 -3.74 0.04
CA ASN A 91 10.49 -3.65 -1.41
C ASN A 91 9.07 -3.64 -1.99
N ILE A 92 8.74 -2.64 -2.78
CA ILE A 92 7.42 -2.52 -3.44
C ILE A 92 7.10 -3.71 -4.35
N ALA A 93 8.12 -4.30 -4.99
CA ALA A 93 7.93 -5.49 -5.82
C ALA A 93 7.48 -6.69 -4.99
N ASP A 94 8.12 -6.93 -3.84
CA ASP A 94 7.76 -8.03 -2.94
C ASP A 94 6.34 -7.85 -2.38
N GLU A 95 5.99 -6.62 -1.98
CA GLU A 95 4.63 -6.32 -1.51
C GLU A 95 3.55 -6.62 -2.57
N ILE A 96 3.83 -6.33 -3.84
CA ILE A 96 2.94 -6.64 -4.95
C ILE A 96 2.85 -8.14 -5.18
N LEU A 97 3.98 -8.85 -5.17
CA LEU A 97 4.05 -10.30 -5.35
C LEU A 97 3.35 -11.06 -4.22
N GLU A 98 3.50 -10.62 -2.96
CA GLU A 98 2.80 -11.19 -1.81
C GLU A 98 1.27 -11.09 -1.92
N ARG A 99 0.78 -10.08 -2.65
CA ARG A 99 -0.64 -9.94 -2.98
C ARG A 99 -1.09 -10.83 -4.15
N GLY A 100 -0.18 -11.60 -4.75
CA GLY A 100 -0.44 -12.43 -5.93
C GLY A 100 -0.56 -11.63 -7.23
N HIS A 101 0.01 -10.42 -7.29
CA HIS A 101 -0.05 -9.53 -8.43
C HIS A 101 1.31 -9.40 -9.12
N THR A 102 1.32 -8.85 -10.32
CA THR A 102 2.54 -8.62 -11.11
C THR A 102 3.06 -7.21 -10.89
N HIS A 103 4.33 -7.09 -10.51
CA HIS A 103 5.05 -5.82 -10.46
C HIS A 103 5.63 -5.48 -11.83
N GLN A 104 5.57 -4.20 -12.20
CA GLN A 104 6.26 -3.63 -13.36
C GLN A 104 6.81 -2.26 -12.97
N ALA A 105 7.95 -1.88 -13.56
CA ALA A 105 8.56 -0.58 -13.34
C ALA A 105 8.74 0.17 -14.67
N MET A 106 8.29 1.42 -14.71
CA MET A 106 8.55 2.34 -15.80
C MET A 106 9.59 3.36 -15.34
N VAL A 107 10.81 3.27 -15.88
CA VAL A 107 11.86 4.26 -15.64
C VAL A 107 11.57 5.49 -16.49
N VAL A 108 11.17 6.58 -15.82
CA VAL A 108 10.87 7.86 -16.46
C VAL A 108 12.16 8.65 -16.71
N LYS A 109 13.07 8.62 -15.72
CA LYS A 109 14.35 9.32 -15.77
C LYS A 109 15.38 8.59 -14.91
N ALA A 110 16.60 8.50 -15.39
CA ALA A 110 17.78 8.11 -14.60
C ALA A 110 19.00 8.87 -15.12
N GLY A 111 19.84 9.40 -14.24
CA GLY A 111 21.03 10.13 -14.64
C GLY A 111 21.68 10.91 -13.50
N LEU A 112 22.81 11.53 -13.79
CA LEU A 112 23.51 12.44 -12.88
C LEU A 112 22.85 13.81 -12.87
N MET A 113 22.85 14.45 -11.70
CA MET A 113 22.43 15.83 -11.54
C MET A 113 23.21 16.53 -10.43
N LYS A 114 23.12 17.86 -10.39
CA LYS A 114 23.68 18.66 -9.29
C LYS A 114 22.66 18.75 -8.17
N ALA A 115 23.10 18.48 -6.94
CA ALA A 115 22.27 18.59 -5.75
C ALA A 115 21.89 20.07 -5.51
N ASP A 116 20.59 20.34 -5.45
CA ASP A 116 20.08 21.60 -4.89
C ASP A 116 20.25 21.63 -3.35
N ALA A 117 19.83 22.72 -2.73
CA ALA A 117 19.99 22.90 -1.29
C ALA A 117 19.28 21.80 -0.47
N ASN A 118 18.09 21.36 -0.91
CA ASN A 118 17.31 20.34 -0.18
C ASN A 118 17.93 18.94 -0.33
N VAL A 119 18.35 18.59 -1.54
CA VAL A 119 19.01 17.30 -1.81
C VAL A 119 20.38 17.23 -1.15
N ALA A 120 21.16 18.32 -1.19
CA ALA A 120 22.46 18.41 -0.53
C ALA A 120 22.32 18.22 0.98
N ASP A 121 21.38 18.92 1.61
CA ASP A 121 21.08 18.79 3.04
C ASP A 121 20.63 17.35 3.40
N ALA A 122 19.69 16.81 2.63
CA ALA A 122 19.16 15.47 2.86
C ALA A 122 20.20 14.36 2.72
N LEU A 123 21.18 14.51 1.83
CA LEU A 123 22.28 13.55 1.61
C LEU A 123 23.55 13.89 2.40
N GLU A 124 23.56 14.97 3.18
CA GLU A 124 24.71 15.48 3.92
C GLU A 124 25.93 15.75 3.00
N LEU A 125 25.63 16.30 1.82
CA LEU A 125 26.62 16.66 0.81
C LEU A 125 26.72 18.18 0.65
N THR A 126 27.74 18.65 -0.06
CA THR A 126 27.87 20.07 -0.39
C THR A 126 26.88 20.47 -1.47
N LEU A 127 26.38 21.71 -1.41
CA LEU A 127 25.54 22.29 -2.47
C LEU A 127 26.24 22.16 -3.84
N GLY A 128 25.50 21.66 -4.82
CA GLY A 128 26.02 21.44 -6.16
C GLY A 128 26.86 20.17 -6.33
N ALA A 129 27.01 19.34 -5.28
CA ALA A 129 27.60 18.03 -5.43
C ALA A 129 26.86 17.21 -6.50
N GLU A 130 27.60 16.36 -7.20
CA GLU A 130 27.00 15.42 -8.14
C GLU A 130 26.30 14.30 -7.40
N VAL A 131 25.06 14.01 -7.77
CA VAL A 131 24.23 12.94 -7.21
C VAL A 131 23.58 12.15 -8.34
N MET A 132 23.28 10.90 -8.11
CA MET A 132 22.51 10.09 -9.04
C MET A 132 21.01 10.26 -8.73
N HIS A 133 20.22 10.40 -9.77
CA HIS A 133 18.79 10.63 -9.69
C HIS A 133 18.04 9.60 -10.51
N SER A 134 16.95 9.08 -9.97
CA SER A 134 15.99 8.27 -10.71
C SER A 134 14.56 8.70 -10.40
N LEU A 135 13.70 8.62 -11.42
CA LEU A 135 12.24 8.77 -11.31
C LEU A 135 11.59 7.54 -11.93
N ILE A 136 10.91 6.76 -11.11
CA ILE A 136 10.36 5.46 -11.49
C ILE A 136 8.89 5.41 -11.09
N VAL A 137 8.05 4.88 -11.98
CA VAL A 137 6.65 4.58 -11.68
C VAL A 137 6.54 3.07 -11.48
N HIS A 138 6.11 2.66 -10.30
CA HIS A 138 5.82 1.27 -9.99
C HIS A 138 4.36 0.98 -10.25
N MET A 139 4.10 -0.12 -10.95
CA MET A 139 2.77 -0.55 -11.35
C MET A 139 2.45 -1.93 -10.77
N GLU A 140 1.18 -2.11 -10.38
CA GLU A 140 0.60 -3.37 -9.96
C GLU A 140 -0.50 -3.76 -10.97
N ASN A 141 -0.32 -4.86 -11.70
CA ASN A 141 -1.22 -5.29 -12.78
C ASN A 141 -1.56 -4.13 -13.74
N ASP A 142 -0.53 -3.49 -14.30
CA ASP A 142 -0.59 -2.34 -15.23
C ASP A 142 -1.21 -1.04 -14.65
N ARG A 143 -1.47 -0.98 -13.35
CA ARG A 143 -1.98 0.22 -12.67
C ARG A 143 -0.86 0.90 -11.89
N PRO A 144 -0.60 2.20 -12.11
CA PRO A 144 0.40 2.93 -11.34
C PRO A 144 -0.04 3.06 -9.87
N ILE A 145 0.81 2.64 -8.95
CA ILE A 145 0.54 2.64 -7.52
C ILE A 145 1.53 3.46 -6.71
N GLN A 146 2.72 3.70 -7.26
CA GLN A 146 3.75 4.51 -6.61
C GLN A 146 4.57 5.25 -7.66
N VAL A 147 4.90 6.52 -7.40
CA VAL A 147 6.00 7.22 -8.06
C VAL A 147 7.12 7.36 -7.06
N GLU A 148 8.29 6.84 -7.41
CA GLU A 148 9.51 6.96 -6.63
C GLU A 148 10.46 7.95 -7.30
N GLU A 149 10.77 9.05 -6.63
CA GLU A 149 11.83 9.98 -6.99
C GLU A 149 12.97 9.83 -5.98
N ARG A 150 14.14 9.40 -6.45
CA ARG A 150 15.27 9.03 -5.57
C ARG A 150 16.53 9.75 -5.96
N TYR A 151 17.25 10.18 -4.95
CA TYR A 151 18.60 10.74 -5.05
C TYR A 151 19.55 9.85 -4.27
N VAL A 152 20.67 9.46 -4.89
CA VAL A 152 21.63 8.50 -4.35
C VAL A 152 23.00 9.13 -4.28
N ASN A 153 23.68 8.91 -3.16
CA ASN A 153 25.06 9.33 -2.93
C ASN A 153 26.02 8.46 -3.76
N PRO A 154 26.72 9.03 -4.77
CA PRO A 154 27.57 8.26 -5.66
C PRO A 154 28.81 7.68 -4.96
N LEU A 155 29.19 8.20 -3.80
CA LEU A 155 30.32 7.66 -3.02
C LEU A 155 29.98 6.32 -2.36
N VAL A 156 28.69 6.06 -2.12
CA VAL A 156 28.22 4.85 -1.44
C VAL A 156 27.75 3.78 -2.43
N ALA A 157 27.12 4.19 -3.52
CA ALA A 157 26.59 3.29 -4.54
C ALA A 157 26.97 3.76 -5.95
N PRO A 158 28.26 3.68 -6.34
CA PRO A 158 28.77 4.29 -7.58
C PRO A 158 28.15 3.75 -8.86
N ASP A 159 27.71 2.50 -8.87
CA ASP A 159 27.15 1.82 -10.05
C ASP A 159 25.62 1.85 -10.12
N TYR A 160 24.96 2.67 -9.28
CA TYR A 160 23.49 2.75 -9.21
C TYR A 160 22.81 2.96 -10.57
N LEU A 161 23.38 3.84 -11.43
CA LEU A 161 22.82 4.12 -12.75
C LEU A 161 23.09 3.02 -13.79
N SER A 162 23.94 2.04 -13.48
CA SER A 162 24.20 0.88 -14.32
C SER A 162 23.17 -0.24 -14.12
N ALA A 163 22.37 -0.17 -13.05
CA ALA A 163 21.33 -1.15 -12.76
C ALA A 163 20.12 -1.03 -13.70
N ASP A 164 19.57 -2.16 -14.12
CA ASP A 164 18.32 -2.19 -14.91
C ASP A 164 17.09 -2.17 -13.99
N PHE A 165 16.60 -0.99 -13.68
CA PHE A 165 15.41 -0.80 -12.84
C PHE A 165 14.07 -1.23 -13.47
N ARG A 166 14.09 -1.87 -14.62
CA ARG A 166 12.93 -2.58 -15.16
C ARG A 166 12.84 -4.01 -14.62
N SER A 167 13.99 -4.60 -14.28
CA SER A 167 14.09 -5.99 -13.79
C SER A 167 14.29 -6.09 -12.28
N MET A 168 14.82 -5.05 -11.65
CA MET A 168 15.01 -4.97 -10.20
C MET A 168 14.60 -3.59 -9.67
N THR A 169 14.29 -3.48 -8.39
CA THR A 169 13.94 -2.18 -7.80
C THR A 169 15.19 -1.44 -7.28
N PRO A 170 15.13 -0.10 -7.15
CA PRO A 170 16.18 0.65 -6.43
C PRO A 170 16.43 0.14 -5.01
N HIS A 171 15.37 -0.29 -4.32
CA HIS A 171 15.48 -0.86 -2.98
C HIS A 171 16.32 -2.14 -2.99
N GLU A 172 16.02 -3.06 -3.90
CA GLU A 172 16.74 -4.33 -4.04
C GLU A 172 18.23 -4.09 -4.29
N TYR A 173 18.57 -3.29 -5.32
CA TYR A 173 19.94 -2.91 -5.62
C TYR A 173 20.66 -2.29 -4.41
N LEU A 174 20.05 -1.28 -3.77
CA LEU A 174 20.69 -0.57 -2.67
C LEU A 174 20.86 -1.43 -1.42
N THR A 175 19.94 -2.36 -1.16
CA THR A 175 20.08 -3.28 -0.03
C THR A 175 21.25 -4.25 -0.22
N GLU A 176 21.52 -4.62 -1.48
CA GLU A 176 22.66 -5.49 -1.82
C GLU A 176 24.01 -4.77 -1.68
N VAL A 177 24.14 -3.52 -2.20
CA VAL A 177 25.42 -2.79 -2.25
C VAL A 177 25.69 -1.95 -1.00
N ALA A 178 24.65 -1.50 -0.29
CA ALA A 178 24.73 -0.64 0.89
C ALA A 178 23.64 -1.03 1.90
N PRO A 179 23.81 -2.11 2.67
CA PRO A 179 22.82 -2.60 3.61
C PRO A 179 22.32 -1.51 4.56
N ILE A 180 20.99 -1.40 4.69
CA ILE A 180 20.34 -0.34 5.47
C ILE A 180 20.58 -0.61 6.97
N THR A 181 21.23 0.33 7.65
CA THR A 181 21.44 0.29 9.11
C THR A 181 20.49 1.19 9.88
N ALA A 182 20.02 2.27 9.26
CA ALA A 182 19.02 3.17 9.81
C ALA A 182 18.18 3.82 8.71
N PHE A 183 17.00 4.26 9.07
CA PHE A 183 16.13 5.02 8.16
C PHE A 183 15.26 6.04 8.89
N GLU A 184 14.82 7.02 8.15
CA GLU A 184 13.85 8.02 8.57
C GLU A 184 12.68 8.07 7.58
N HIS A 185 11.45 8.14 8.08
CA HIS A 185 10.25 8.39 7.30
C HIS A 185 9.53 9.64 7.79
N ILE A 186 9.22 10.55 6.88
CA ILE A 186 8.31 11.68 7.12
C ILE A 186 7.15 11.55 6.16
N VAL A 187 5.92 11.49 6.70
CA VAL A 187 4.71 11.28 5.93
C VAL A 187 3.88 12.55 5.89
N GLN A 188 3.44 12.90 4.69
CA GLN A 188 2.62 14.09 4.45
C GLN A 188 1.49 13.78 3.46
N ALA A 189 0.30 14.30 3.74
CA ALA A 189 -0.75 14.40 2.73
C ALA A 189 -0.48 15.63 1.88
N VAL A 190 -0.36 15.45 0.57
CA VAL A 190 -0.02 16.53 -0.36
C VAL A 190 -0.96 16.53 -1.58
N LYS A 191 -1.13 17.72 -2.16
CA LYS A 191 -1.63 17.80 -3.52
C LYS A 191 -0.44 17.59 -4.47
N PRO A 192 -0.43 16.50 -5.26
CA PRO A 192 0.70 16.23 -6.13
C PRO A 192 0.83 17.28 -7.22
N ASP A 193 2.05 17.52 -7.66
CA ASP A 193 2.29 18.34 -8.85
C ASP A 193 1.70 17.68 -10.12
N PRO A 194 1.56 18.42 -11.23
CA PRO A 194 0.95 17.92 -12.45
C PRO A 194 1.64 16.70 -13.05
N ALA A 195 2.97 16.56 -12.91
CA ALA A 195 3.72 15.43 -13.45
C ALA A 195 3.47 14.16 -12.63
N ILE A 196 3.60 14.23 -11.31
CA ILE A 196 3.30 13.11 -10.39
C ILE A 196 1.86 12.67 -10.55
N ARG A 197 0.93 13.62 -10.63
CA ARG A 197 -0.49 13.33 -10.86
C ARG A 197 -0.72 12.57 -12.15
N LYS A 198 -0.06 12.98 -13.24
CA LYS A 198 -0.13 12.29 -14.54
C LYS A 198 0.42 10.86 -14.45
N TYR A 199 1.56 10.67 -13.80
CA TYR A 199 2.17 9.35 -13.64
C TYR A 199 1.31 8.39 -12.81
N LEU A 200 0.64 8.89 -11.78
CA LEU A 200 -0.28 8.09 -10.95
C LEU A 200 -1.70 7.96 -11.55
N GLY A 201 -1.99 8.60 -12.68
CA GLY A 201 -3.34 8.58 -13.29
C GLY A 201 -4.41 9.24 -12.43
N LEU A 202 -4.04 10.22 -11.59
CA LEU A 202 -4.95 10.83 -10.62
C LEU A 202 -5.73 12.00 -11.22
N ARG A 203 -6.99 12.16 -10.75
CA ARG A 203 -7.79 13.35 -11.01
C ARG A 203 -7.30 14.56 -10.20
N ASN A 204 -7.70 15.75 -10.59
CA ASN A 204 -7.19 17.02 -10.04
C ASN A 204 -7.42 17.21 -8.52
N ASP A 205 -8.44 16.57 -7.97
CA ASP A 205 -8.90 16.68 -6.59
C ASP A 205 -8.40 15.55 -5.67
N HIS A 206 -7.68 14.57 -6.23
CA HIS A 206 -7.20 13.43 -5.45
C HIS A 206 -5.91 13.79 -4.70
N PRO A 207 -5.88 13.60 -3.37
CA PRO A 207 -4.66 13.76 -2.58
C PRO A 207 -3.70 12.58 -2.80
N CYS A 208 -2.41 12.85 -2.56
CA CYS A 208 -1.38 11.83 -2.42
C CYS A 208 -0.91 11.75 -0.98
N LEU A 209 -0.52 10.56 -0.54
CA LEU A 209 0.43 10.41 0.54
C LEU A 209 1.82 10.52 -0.05
N ARG A 210 2.65 11.39 0.51
CA ARG A 210 4.06 11.53 0.19
C ARG A 210 4.87 11.05 1.38
N VAL A 211 5.71 10.05 1.16
CA VAL A 211 6.68 9.60 2.15
C VAL A 211 8.04 10.11 1.71
N PHE A 212 8.64 11.01 2.49
CA PHE A 212 10.07 11.26 2.40
C PHE A 212 10.78 10.16 3.18
N ARG A 213 11.75 9.51 2.54
CA ARG A 213 12.55 8.44 3.12
C ARG A 213 14.02 8.78 2.99
N ARG A 214 14.75 8.68 4.08
CA ARG A 214 16.22 8.78 4.10
C ARG A 214 16.77 7.48 4.68
N THR A 215 17.86 6.97 4.10
CA THR A 215 18.49 5.71 4.54
C THR A 215 19.99 5.87 4.72
N TRP A 216 20.50 5.13 5.68
CA TRP A 216 21.93 5.08 6.02
C TRP A 216 22.49 3.67 5.90
N SER A 217 23.78 3.59 5.56
CA SER A 217 24.61 2.40 5.73
C SER A 217 25.82 2.80 6.58
N GLY A 218 25.90 2.28 7.81
CA GLY A 218 26.81 2.82 8.83
C GLY A 218 26.51 4.28 9.15
N GLU A 219 27.49 5.14 9.01
CA GLU A 219 27.36 6.59 9.25
C GLU A 219 27.01 7.39 7.98
N ALA A 220 27.08 6.77 6.80
CA ALA A 220 26.86 7.46 5.54
C ALA A 220 25.37 7.46 5.12
N VAL A 221 24.87 8.63 4.72
CA VAL A 221 23.58 8.72 4.03
C VAL A 221 23.73 8.13 2.64
N VAL A 222 22.96 7.08 2.36
CA VAL A 222 22.96 6.38 1.06
C VAL A 222 22.04 7.06 0.08
N THR A 223 20.81 7.37 0.52
CA THR A 223 19.78 7.89 -0.36
C THR A 223 18.75 8.72 0.39
N CYS A 224 18.18 9.69 -0.30
CA CYS A 224 16.89 10.26 0.05
C CYS A 224 15.90 10.05 -1.11
N ALA A 225 14.64 9.79 -0.78
CA ALA A 225 13.60 9.52 -1.76
C ALA A 225 12.27 10.16 -1.38
N LEU A 226 11.49 10.56 -2.40
CA LEU A 226 10.11 10.97 -2.31
C LEU A 226 9.25 9.88 -2.94
N LEU A 227 8.43 9.23 -2.14
CA LEU A 227 7.53 8.16 -2.56
C LEU A 227 6.11 8.71 -2.54
N TYR A 228 5.46 8.76 -3.70
CA TYR A 228 4.11 9.27 -3.84
C TYR A 228 3.13 8.13 -4.07
N TYR A 229 2.08 8.08 -3.27
CA TYR A 229 1.04 7.06 -3.34
C TYR A 229 -0.34 7.70 -3.53
N PRO A 230 -1.24 7.10 -4.32
CA PRO A 230 -2.63 7.55 -4.41
C PRO A 230 -3.31 7.50 -3.02
N GLY A 231 -3.65 8.65 -2.45
CA GLY A 231 -4.16 8.72 -1.07
C GLY A 231 -5.47 7.97 -0.81
N ALA A 232 -6.28 7.75 -1.85
CA ALA A 232 -7.51 6.97 -1.76
C ALA A 232 -7.28 5.44 -1.72
N GLN A 233 -6.07 4.98 -2.05
CA GLN A 233 -5.74 3.55 -2.17
C GLN A 233 -4.71 3.10 -1.13
N TYR A 234 -4.00 4.05 -0.51
CA TYR A 234 -2.92 3.76 0.42
C TYR A 234 -3.24 4.20 1.83
N ARG A 235 -2.94 3.34 2.77
CA ARG A 235 -2.97 3.58 4.20
C ARG A 235 -1.58 3.29 4.78
N LEU A 236 -1.14 4.13 5.70
CA LEU A 236 0.09 3.90 6.45
C LEU A 236 -0.27 3.31 7.81
N GLU A 237 0.34 2.19 8.14
CA GLU A 237 0.15 1.53 9.42
C GLU A 237 1.51 1.35 10.13
N ALA A 238 1.56 1.66 11.42
CA ALA A 238 2.69 1.36 12.27
C ALA A 238 2.20 0.68 13.53
N ARG A 239 2.77 -0.49 13.86
CA ARG A 239 2.43 -1.25 15.07
C ARG A 239 3.69 -1.43 15.92
N SER A 240 3.61 -1.00 17.18
CA SER A 240 4.73 -1.10 18.12
C SER A 240 4.73 -2.40 18.93
N THR A 241 3.73 -3.28 18.77
CA THR A 241 3.60 -4.53 19.56
C THR A 241 3.46 -5.75 18.68
N LYS A 242 4.09 -6.87 19.11
CA LYS A 242 3.93 -8.21 18.50
C LYS A 242 2.60 -8.88 18.88
N GLY A 243 1.52 -8.13 19.08
CA GLY A 243 0.20 -8.69 19.33
C GLY A 243 -0.43 -9.25 18.04
N PRO A 244 -1.43 -10.16 18.14
CA PRO A 244 -2.15 -10.62 16.96
C PRO A 244 -2.76 -9.43 16.24
N ALA A 245 -2.51 -9.35 14.93
CA ALA A 245 -3.05 -8.33 14.06
C ALA A 245 -4.59 -8.39 14.11
N ARG A 246 -5.21 -7.46 14.83
CA ARG A 246 -6.66 -7.24 14.76
C ARG A 246 -6.90 -6.01 13.91
N PRO A 247 -7.62 -6.12 12.79
CA PRO A 247 -8.04 -4.96 12.03
C PRO A 247 -8.81 -4.02 12.96
N VAL A 248 -8.38 -2.77 13.03
CA VAL A 248 -9.08 -1.74 13.80
C VAL A 248 -9.92 -0.92 12.85
N ALA A 249 -11.22 -0.78 13.13
CA ALA A 249 -12.06 0.18 12.41
C ALA A 249 -11.53 1.59 12.68
N ILE A 250 -11.22 2.34 11.63
CA ILE A 250 -10.75 3.72 11.76
C ILE A 250 -11.95 4.57 12.17
N LEU A 251 -11.86 5.16 13.38
CA LEU A 251 -12.87 6.12 13.85
C LEU A 251 -12.87 7.35 12.93
N GLY A 252 -14.01 7.68 12.35
CA GLY A 252 -14.17 8.88 11.52
C GLY A 252 -14.23 8.66 10.02
N GLU A 253 -14.06 7.45 9.49
CA GLU A 253 -14.51 7.15 8.15
C GLU A 253 -16.05 7.23 8.15
N LYS A 254 -16.59 8.32 7.56
CA LYS A 254 -18.03 8.43 7.35
C LYS A 254 -18.48 7.25 6.49
N GLN A 255 -19.35 6.47 7.07
CA GLN A 255 -20.03 5.32 6.50
C GLN A 255 -20.76 5.68 5.19
#